data_398ff5e3dd42a64afe9c1d50d94c6cc4
#
_entry.id   398ff5e3dd42a64afe9c1d50d94c6cc4
#
_cell.length_a   1.000
_cell.length_b   1.000
_cell.length_c   1.000
_cell.angle_alpha   90.00
_cell.angle_beta   90.00
_cell.angle_gamma   90.00
#
_symmetry.space_group_name_H-M   'P 1'
#
loop_
_entity.id
_entity.type
_entity.pdbx_description
1 polymer ?
#
loop_
_entity_poly.entity_id
_entity_poly.type
_entity_poly.pdbx_seq_one_letter_code
_entity_poly.pdbx_strand_id
1 'polypeptide(L)'
;MENNKINEGALTKQIKTLVMQERYEEAMKVLDEIEVSKIRNISILCLVGEVYMGLKRYDEAEQILLRVYEKNPNTRRILDLLTTLYIDKGEYSEAEYYYKEFIGVASRDLHRYILRYRLDKGKGERLSVLIDTLEKLKDYEYIEEWAYELATLYEASGETKKCIHECDEIVLWFGHGEYVDKAIALKCTLTGEPLPEI
;
A
#
# COMPACT_ATOMS: atom_id res chain seq x y z
N MET A 1 -21.43 34.56 17.26
CA MET A 1 -20.22 33.88 16.76
C MET A 1 -20.28 32.44 17.26
N GLU A 2 -20.98 31.59 16.53
CA GLU A 2 -21.04 30.15 16.84
C GLU A 2 -19.66 29.54 16.57
N ASN A 3 -19.07 28.99 17.61
CA ASN A 3 -17.86 28.20 17.56
C ASN A 3 -18.16 26.93 16.72
N ASN A 4 -17.81 26.97 15.46
CA ASN A 4 -17.82 25.79 14.60
C ASN A 4 -16.67 24.87 15.08
N LYS A 5 -16.86 24.20 16.20
CA LYS A 5 -15.99 23.09 16.63
C LYS A 5 -16.15 22.02 15.57
N ILE A 6 -15.21 21.97 14.64
CA ILE A 6 -15.06 20.86 13.70
C ILE A 6 -15.18 19.60 14.55
N ASN A 7 -16.18 18.77 14.26
CA ASN A 7 -16.30 17.47 14.89
C ASN A 7 -15.21 16.57 14.27
N GLU A 8 -14.01 16.64 14.86
CA GLU A 8 -12.84 15.90 14.37
C GLU A 8 -13.10 14.39 14.20
N GLY A 9 -13.97 13.83 15.05
CA GLY A 9 -14.34 12.40 14.95
C GLY A 9 -15.16 12.10 13.70
N ALA A 10 -16.17 12.93 13.38
CA ALA A 10 -16.99 12.77 12.18
C ALA A 10 -16.15 13.02 10.92
N LEU A 11 -15.32 14.05 10.93
CA LEU A 11 -14.39 14.38 9.86
C LEU A 11 -13.42 13.23 9.58
N THR A 12 -12.77 12.71 10.63
CA THR A 12 -11.84 11.56 10.50
C THR A 12 -12.53 10.37 9.86
N LYS A 13 -13.76 10.04 10.31
CA LYS A 13 -14.51 8.91 9.76
C LYS A 13 -14.85 9.11 8.29
N GLN A 14 -15.30 10.31 7.91
CA GLN A 14 -15.64 10.64 6.53
C GLN A 14 -14.42 10.54 5.60
N ILE A 15 -13.31 11.20 5.94
CA ILE A 15 -12.10 11.17 5.13
C ILE A 15 -11.54 9.75 5.04
N LYS A 16 -11.51 9.01 6.17
CA LYS A 16 -11.05 7.62 6.19
C LYS A 16 -11.86 6.73 5.23
N THR A 17 -13.19 6.88 5.22
CA THR A 17 -14.05 6.12 4.31
C THR A 17 -13.73 6.43 2.85
N LEU A 18 -13.56 7.70 2.51
CA LEU A 18 -13.22 8.13 1.14
C LEU A 18 -11.83 7.64 0.72
N VAL A 19 -10.85 7.71 1.62
CA VAL A 19 -9.49 7.19 1.35
C VAL A 19 -9.51 5.67 1.14
N MET A 20 -10.25 4.91 1.97
CA MET A 20 -10.40 3.45 1.78
C MET A 20 -11.10 3.07 0.47
N GLN A 21 -11.88 3.97 -0.12
CA GLN A 21 -12.54 3.82 -1.42
C GLN A 21 -11.75 4.44 -2.57
N GLU A 22 -10.53 4.92 -2.31
CA GLU A 22 -9.67 5.61 -3.28
C GLU A 22 -10.32 6.85 -3.93
N ARG A 23 -11.34 7.44 -3.25
CA ARG A 23 -12.07 8.62 -3.71
C ARG A 23 -11.37 9.90 -3.25
N TYR A 24 -10.14 10.09 -3.69
CA TYR A 24 -9.25 11.14 -3.20
C TYR A 24 -9.71 12.56 -3.55
N GLU A 25 -10.31 12.77 -4.74
CA GLU A 25 -10.86 14.08 -5.13
C GLU A 25 -12.03 14.51 -4.23
N GLU A 26 -12.84 13.55 -3.79
CA GLU A 26 -13.94 13.84 -2.88
C GLU A 26 -13.42 14.08 -1.45
N ALA A 27 -12.42 13.32 -1.03
CA ALA A 27 -11.74 13.58 0.23
C ALA A 27 -11.09 14.97 0.25
N MET A 28 -10.51 15.41 -0.87
CA MET A 28 -9.93 16.75 -0.99
C MET A 28 -10.98 17.85 -0.85
N LYS A 29 -12.17 17.71 -1.44
CA LYS A 29 -13.27 18.69 -1.26
C LYS A 29 -13.67 18.83 0.20
N VAL A 30 -13.66 17.75 0.98
CA VAL A 30 -13.92 17.80 2.42
C VAL A 30 -12.79 18.54 3.15
N LEU A 31 -11.55 18.35 2.71
CA LEU A 31 -10.39 19.04 3.29
C LEU A 31 -10.34 20.54 2.95
N ASP A 32 -10.84 20.94 1.78
CA ASP A 32 -10.89 22.34 1.36
C ASP A 32 -11.85 23.19 2.24
N GLU A 33 -12.79 22.56 2.93
CA GLU A 33 -13.69 23.24 3.86
C GLU A 33 -13.05 23.52 5.23
N ILE A 34 -11.82 23.07 5.46
CA ILE A 34 -11.14 23.18 6.75
C ILE A 34 -9.73 23.76 6.59
N GLU A 35 -9.27 24.47 7.61
CA GLU A 35 -7.89 24.93 7.69
C GLU A 35 -6.97 23.83 8.20
N VAL A 36 -6.36 23.07 7.28
CA VAL A 36 -5.42 21.97 7.59
C VAL A 36 -4.28 22.43 8.50
N SER A 37 -3.84 23.68 8.40
CA SER A 37 -2.80 24.28 9.24
C SER A 37 -3.16 24.29 10.74
N LYS A 38 -4.45 24.34 11.07
CA LYS A 38 -4.96 24.33 12.45
C LYS A 38 -5.17 22.91 13.00
N ILE A 39 -5.13 21.90 12.16
CA ILE A 39 -5.29 20.50 12.60
C ILE A 39 -4.05 20.09 13.40
N ARG A 40 -4.30 19.52 14.59
CA ARG A 40 -3.27 18.95 15.47
C ARG A 40 -3.39 17.45 15.65
N ASN A 41 -4.53 16.89 15.28
CA ASN A 41 -4.80 15.47 15.38
C ASN A 41 -3.96 14.69 14.35
N ILE A 42 -3.05 13.85 14.84
CA ILE A 42 -2.11 13.07 14.03
C ILE A 42 -2.84 12.15 13.06
N SER A 43 -3.94 11.52 13.48
CA SER A 43 -4.70 10.60 12.62
C SER A 43 -5.31 11.34 11.43
N ILE A 44 -5.79 12.57 11.62
CA ILE A 44 -6.31 13.39 10.52
C ILE A 44 -5.16 13.83 9.61
N LEU A 45 -4.03 14.28 10.17
CA LEU A 45 -2.88 14.69 9.38
C LEU A 45 -2.30 13.55 8.53
N CYS A 46 -2.31 12.30 9.06
CA CYS A 46 -1.97 11.12 8.27
C CYS A 46 -2.93 10.93 7.08
N LEU A 47 -4.25 11.05 7.32
CA LEU A 47 -5.25 10.95 6.25
C LEU A 47 -5.09 12.07 5.22
N VAL A 48 -4.76 13.29 5.64
CA VAL A 48 -4.44 14.39 4.70
C VAL A 48 -3.24 14.03 3.84
N GLY A 49 -2.19 13.48 4.43
CA GLY A 49 -1.02 12.99 3.70
C GLY A 49 -1.41 11.91 2.67
N GLU A 50 -2.23 10.93 3.07
CA GLU A 50 -2.73 9.88 2.17
C GLU A 50 -3.57 10.44 1.01
N VAL A 51 -4.42 11.44 1.26
CA VAL A 51 -5.19 12.11 0.20
C VAL A 51 -4.26 12.80 -0.80
N TYR A 52 -3.27 13.56 -0.33
CA TYR A 52 -2.29 14.19 -1.21
C TYR A 52 -1.48 13.15 -2.02
N MET A 53 -1.07 12.06 -1.39
CA MET A 53 -0.38 10.96 -2.08
C MET A 53 -1.27 10.34 -3.18
N GLY A 54 -2.53 10.05 -2.89
CA GLY A 54 -3.49 9.52 -3.85
C GLY A 54 -3.74 10.45 -5.04
N LEU A 55 -3.67 11.76 -4.81
CA LEU A 55 -3.73 12.80 -5.86
C LEU A 55 -2.38 13.06 -6.53
N LYS A 56 -1.32 12.32 -6.18
CA LYS A 56 0.07 12.50 -6.64
C LYS A 56 0.65 13.89 -6.34
N ARG A 57 0.11 14.56 -5.32
CA ARG A 57 0.58 15.84 -4.80
C ARG A 57 1.64 15.57 -3.72
N TYR A 58 2.76 15.02 -4.15
CA TYR A 58 3.77 14.45 -3.23
C TYR A 58 4.47 15.51 -2.37
N ASP A 59 4.66 16.73 -2.88
CA ASP A 59 5.32 17.80 -2.11
C ASP A 59 4.45 18.26 -0.94
N GLU A 60 3.14 18.36 -1.14
CA GLU A 60 2.20 18.70 -0.06
C GLU A 60 2.07 17.55 0.94
N ALA A 61 2.05 16.30 0.47
CA ALA A 61 2.08 15.13 1.33
C ALA A 61 3.34 15.13 2.22
N GLU A 62 4.50 15.37 1.63
CA GLU A 62 5.79 15.43 2.32
C GLU A 62 5.79 16.50 3.43
N GLN A 63 5.36 17.73 3.12
CA GLN A 63 5.29 18.79 4.11
C GLN A 63 4.43 18.42 5.32
N ILE A 64 3.27 17.81 5.10
CA ILE A 64 2.36 17.38 6.17
C ILE A 64 2.98 16.25 6.99
N LEU A 65 3.48 15.20 6.32
CA LEU A 65 3.99 14.01 6.99
C LEU A 65 5.28 14.30 7.75
N LEU A 66 6.20 15.10 7.21
CA LEU A 66 7.41 15.52 7.92
C LEU A 66 7.10 16.36 9.14
N ARG A 67 6.14 17.28 9.07
CA ARG A 67 5.69 18.06 10.24
C ARG A 67 5.16 17.17 11.36
N VAL A 68 4.50 16.04 11.03
CA VAL A 68 4.05 15.07 12.03
C VAL A 68 5.21 14.25 12.55
N TYR A 69 6.11 13.81 11.67
CA TYR A 69 7.30 13.03 12.02
C TYR A 69 8.21 13.78 13.01
N GLU A 70 8.47 15.08 12.80
CA GLU A 70 9.27 15.90 13.70
C GLU A 70 8.79 15.86 15.16
N LYS A 71 7.47 15.74 15.35
CA LYS A 71 6.86 15.69 16.69
C LYS A 71 6.69 14.28 17.22
N ASN A 72 6.59 13.30 16.34
CA ASN A 72 6.24 11.91 16.66
C ASN A 72 7.04 10.93 15.81
N PRO A 73 8.39 10.91 15.91
CA PRO A 73 9.26 10.16 14.99
C PRO A 73 9.07 8.64 15.07
N ASN A 74 8.66 8.12 16.24
CA ASN A 74 8.52 6.67 16.44
C ASN A 74 7.09 6.17 16.18
N THR A 75 6.31 6.89 15.39
CA THR A 75 4.94 6.48 15.07
C THR A 75 4.94 5.57 13.85
N ARG A 76 4.56 4.30 14.05
CA ARG A 76 4.50 3.27 13.00
C ARG A 76 3.84 3.78 11.71
N ARG A 77 2.66 4.41 11.81
CA ARG A 77 1.90 4.89 10.65
C ARG A 77 2.61 5.98 9.87
N ILE A 78 3.28 6.90 10.55
CA ILE A 78 4.04 7.98 9.90
C ILE A 78 5.22 7.41 9.11
N LEU A 79 5.93 6.45 9.70
CA LEU A 79 7.09 5.80 9.06
C LEU A 79 6.66 4.98 7.85
N ASP A 80 5.52 4.29 7.93
CA ASP A 80 4.89 3.59 6.80
C ASP A 80 4.56 4.57 5.66
N LEU A 81 3.88 5.67 5.97
CA LEU A 81 3.49 6.69 4.98
C LEU A 81 4.69 7.40 4.36
N LEU A 82 5.70 7.76 5.14
CA LEU A 82 6.93 8.38 4.60
C LEU A 82 7.71 7.42 3.72
N THR A 83 7.84 6.15 4.14
CA THR A 83 8.47 5.12 3.30
C THR A 83 7.72 5.00 1.96
N THR A 84 6.39 4.89 2.01
CA THR A 84 5.55 4.79 0.82
C THR A 84 5.67 6.03 -0.06
N LEU A 85 5.59 7.22 0.51
CA LEU A 85 5.73 8.49 -0.21
C LEU A 85 7.05 8.55 -1.00
N TYR A 86 8.17 8.24 -0.36
CA TYR A 86 9.47 8.32 -1.02
C TYR A 86 9.69 7.20 -2.05
N ILE A 87 9.05 6.03 -1.87
CA ILE A 87 8.97 5.02 -2.94
C ILE A 87 8.22 5.58 -4.15
N ASP A 88 7.06 6.20 -3.95
CA ASP A 88 6.23 6.75 -5.02
C ASP A 88 6.88 7.95 -5.73
N LYS A 89 7.69 8.74 -5.03
CA LYS A 89 8.55 9.80 -5.60
C LYS A 89 9.75 9.24 -6.38
N GLY A 90 10.12 7.96 -6.18
CA GLY A 90 11.36 7.38 -6.71
C GLY A 90 12.62 7.81 -5.96
N GLU A 91 12.47 8.38 -4.77
CA GLU A 91 13.55 8.82 -3.88
C GLU A 91 13.94 7.67 -2.92
N TYR A 92 14.63 6.66 -3.48
CA TYR A 92 14.83 5.39 -2.79
C TYR A 92 15.81 5.45 -1.61
N SER A 93 16.69 6.44 -1.56
CA SER A 93 17.59 6.65 -0.41
C SER A 93 16.82 7.08 0.83
N GLU A 94 15.89 8.01 0.66
CA GLU A 94 14.99 8.51 1.68
C GLU A 94 14.01 7.41 2.11
N ALA A 95 13.46 6.67 1.13
CA ALA A 95 12.60 5.52 1.40
C ALA A 95 13.32 4.46 2.25
N GLU A 96 14.59 4.15 1.95
CA GLU A 96 15.41 3.20 2.72
C GLU A 96 15.65 3.70 4.16
N TYR A 97 15.85 5.00 4.34
CA TYR A 97 16.00 5.60 5.67
C TYR A 97 14.74 5.37 6.52
N TYR A 98 13.57 5.77 6.02
CA TYR A 98 12.31 5.62 6.77
C TYR A 98 11.88 4.16 6.91
N TYR A 99 12.21 3.30 5.96
CA TYR A 99 12.02 1.86 6.09
C TYR A 99 12.82 1.27 7.28
N LYS A 100 14.07 1.66 7.46
CA LYS A 100 14.88 1.22 8.60
C LYS A 100 14.30 1.69 9.93
N GLU A 101 13.83 2.91 9.99
CA GLU A 101 13.10 3.45 11.15
C GLU A 101 11.83 2.63 11.42
N PHE A 102 11.04 2.32 10.35
CA PHE A 102 9.82 1.53 10.43
C PHE A 102 10.10 0.14 11.05
N ILE A 103 11.06 -0.60 10.55
CA ILE A 103 11.39 -1.93 11.11
C ILE A 103 11.93 -1.84 12.53
N GLY A 104 12.54 -0.73 12.93
CA GLY A 104 12.97 -0.46 14.29
C GLY A 104 11.82 -0.43 15.29
N VAL A 105 10.66 0.13 14.89
CA VAL A 105 9.48 0.26 15.75
C VAL A 105 8.43 -0.83 15.52
N ALA A 106 8.39 -1.44 14.34
CA ALA A 106 7.36 -2.39 13.90
C ALA A 106 7.95 -3.66 13.26
N SER A 107 8.96 -4.25 13.90
CA SER A 107 9.72 -5.39 13.36
C SER A 107 8.89 -6.64 13.05
N ARG A 108 7.70 -6.79 13.66
CA ARG A 108 6.78 -7.91 13.45
C ARG A 108 5.57 -7.55 12.57
N ASP A 109 5.51 -6.33 12.05
CA ASP A 109 4.43 -5.88 11.17
C ASP A 109 4.59 -6.49 9.77
N LEU A 110 3.50 -7.00 9.19
CA LEU A 110 3.52 -7.56 7.84
C LEU A 110 3.89 -6.52 6.76
N HIS A 111 3.56 -5.24 6.97
CA HIS A 111 3.90 -4.15 6.06
C HIS A 111 5.40 -4.03 5.79
N ARG A 112 6.27 -4.57 6.68
CA ARG A 112 7.71 -4.60 6.43
C ARG A 112 8.06 -5.33 5.12
N TYR A 113 7.31 -6.38 4.79
CA TYR A 113 7.52 -7.13 3.54
C TYR A 113 6.96 -6.38 2.33
N ILE A 114 5.79 -5.76 2.48
CA ILE A 114 5.15 -4.96 1.43
C ILE A 114 6.03 -3.75 1.07
N LEU A 115 6.48 -3.00 2.08
CA LEU A 115 7.38 -1.86 1.88
C LEU A 115 8.71 -2.29 1.27
N ARG A 116 9.30 -3.40 1.76
CA ARG A 116 10.55 -3.94 1.21
C ARG A 116 10.37 -4.34 -0.25
N TYR A 117 9.33 -5.07 -0.56
CA TYR A 117 9.00 -5.47 -1.93
C TYR A 117 8.87 -4.26 -2.87
N ARG A 118 8.07 -3.26 -2.48
CA ARG A 118 7.86 -2.06 -3.29
C ARG A 118 9.15 -1.26 -3.50
N LEU A 119 9.95 -1.12 -2.45
CA LEU A 119 11.23 -0.44 -2.50
C LEU A 119 12.22 -1.16 -3.43
N ASP A 120 12.35 -2.48 -3.30
CA ASP A 120 13.25 -3.30 -4.14
C ASP A 120 12.79 -3.31 -5.60
N LYS A 121 11.47 -3.41 -5.85
CA LYS A 121 10.89 -3.32 -7.19
C LYS A 121 11.18 -1.96 -7.82
N GLY A 122 11.00 -0.87 -7.08
CA GLY A 122 11.29 0.48 -7.53
C GLY A 122 12.78 0.69 -7.88
N LYS A 123 13.67 0.09 -7.10
CA LYS A 123 15.13 0.11 -7.35
C LYS A 123 15.57 -0.78 -8.52
N GLY A 124 14.66 -1.59 -9.07
CA GLY A 124 14.97 -2.53 -10.14
C GLY A 124 15.76 -3.76 -9.67
N GLU A 125 15.53 -4.21 -8.45
CA GLU A 125 16.16 -5.43 -7.94
C GLU A 125 15.75 -6.66 -8.76
N ARG A 126 16.57 -7.72 -8.68
CA ARG A 126 16.36 -8.96 -9.42
C ARG A 126 15.08 -9.67 -9.00
N LEU A 127 14.42 -10.35 -9.94
CA LEU A 127 13.19 -11.12 -9.69
C LEU A 127 13.33 -12.08 -8.50
N SER A 128 14.48 -12.74 -8.34
CA SER A 128 14.73 -13.65 -7.21
C SER A 128 14.63 -12.97 -5.84
N VAL A 129 15.03 -11.70 -5.72
CA VAL A 129 14.91 -10.92 -4.47
C VAL A 129 13.46 -10.56 -4.21
N LEU A 130 12.73 -10.16 -5.26
CA LEU A 130 11.31 -9.81 -5.16
C LEU A 130 10.47 -11.04 -4.78
N ILE A 131 10.74 -12.19 -5.41
CA ILE A 131 10.09 -13.47 -5.11
C ILE A 131 10.33 -13.87 -3.65
N ASP A 132 11.59 -13.89 -3.19
CA ASP A 132 11.94 -14.23 -1.80
C ASP A 132 11.20 -13.36 -0.78
N THR A 133 11.02 -12.07 -1.09
CA THR A 133 10.30 -11.16 -0.21
C THR A 133 8.80 -11.47 -0.15
N LEU A 134 8.16 -11.77 -1.28
CA LEU A 134 6.74 -12.12 -1.31
C LEU A 134 6.47 -13.55 -0.81
N GLU A 135 7.39 -14.50 -0.99
CA GLU A 135 7.32 -15.83 -0.35
C GLU A 135 7.31 -15.68 1.19
N LYS A 136 8.16 -14.82 1.75
CA LYS A 136 8.16 -14.51 3.20
C LYS A 136 6.87 -13.84 3.66
N LEU A 137 6.29 -12.95 2.85
CA LEU A 137 4.98 -12.36 3.15
C LEU A 137 3.90 -13.43 3.17
N LYS A 138 3.88 -14.34 2.16
CA LYS A 138 2.95 -15.46 2.06
C LYS A 138 3.02 -16.38 3.28
N ASP A 139 4.23 -16.69 3.76
CA ASP A 139 4.44 -17.50 4.96
C ASP A 139 3.93 -16.81 6.23
N TYR A 140 3.92 -15.48 6.24
CA TYR A 140 3.41 -14.69 7.35
C TYR A 140 1.89 -14.54 7.31
N GLU A 141 1.35 -14.16 6.15
CA GLU A 141 -0.09 -14.01 5.89
C GLU A 141 -0.38 -14.15 4.40
N TYR A 142 -1.36 -14.99 4.05
CA TYR A 142 -1.76 -15.19 2.66
C TYR A 142 -2.80 -14.15 2.25
N ILE A 143 -2.35 -13.15 1.47
CA ILE A 143 -3.15 -12.00 1.04
C ILE A 143 -3.33 -12.06 -0.48
N GLU A 144 -4.56 -11.97 -0.95
CA GLU A 144 -4.97 -12.20 -2.34
C GLU A 144 -4.17 -11.38 -3.36
N GLU A 145 -4.06 -10.07 -3.16
CA GLU A 145 -3.31 -9.16 -4.04
C GLU A 145 -1.84 -9.58 -4.18
N TRP A 146 -1.19 -9.87 -3.05
CA TRP A 146 0.25 -10.19 -3.03
C TRP A 146 0.53 -11.62 -3.48
N ALA A 147 -0.41 -12.54 -3.30
CA ALA A 147 -0.36 -13.88 -3.88
C ALA A 147 -0.41 -13.81 -5.42
N TYR A 148 -1.28 -12.98 -5.98
CA TYR A 148 -1.33 -12.77 -7.43
C TYR A 148 -0.06 -12.09 -7.95
N GLU A 149 0.47 -11.08 -7.24
CA GLU A 149 1.74 -10.46 -7.59
C GLU A 149 2.88 -11.49 -7.59
N LEU A 150 2.93 -12.40 -6.61
CA LEU A 150 3.90 -13.50 -6.56
C LEU A 150 3.76 -14.44 -7.77
N ALA A 151 2.52 -14.80 -8.16
CA ALA A 151 2.26 -15.61 -9.35
C ALA A 151 2.82 -14.93 -10.62
N THR A 152 2.64 -13.61 -10.77
CA THR A 152 3.19 -12.86 -11.92
C THR A 152 4.72 -12.83 -11.92
N LEU A 153 5.35 -12.79 -10.74
CA LEU A 153 6.81 -12.87 -10.65
C LEU A 153 7.34 -14.26 -11.03
N TYR A 154 6.64 -15.33 -10.64
CA TYR A 154 6.99 -16.69 -11.09
C TYR A 154 6.87 -16.84 -12.60
N GLU A 155 5.83 -16.27 -13.21
CA GLU A 155 5.68 -16.25 -14.66
C GLU A 155 6.85 -15.50 -15.32
N ALA A 156 7.15 -14.30 -14.85
CA ALA A 156 8.24 -13.47 -15.38
C ALA A 156 9.63 -14.12 -15.22
N SER A 157 9.83 -14.95 -14.19
CA SER A 157 11.07 -15.69 -13.96
C SER A 157 11.16 -17.01 -14.74
N GLY A 158 10.10 -17.41 -15.46
CA GLY A 158 10.01 -18.68 -16.17
C GLY A 158 9.68 -19.88 -15.27
N GLU A 159 9.30 -19.66 -14.01
CA GLU A 159 8.91 -20.71 -13.06
C GLU A 159 7.44 -21.13 -13.26
N THR A 160 7.08 -21.51 -14.49
CA THR A 160 5.69 -21.80 -14.92
C THR A 160 4.94 -22.72 -13.98
N LYS A 161 5.59 -23.78 -13.44
CA LYS A 161 4.95 -24.72 -12.51
C LYS A 161 4.56 -24.05 -11.20
N LYS A 162 5.41 -23.20 -10.65
CA LYS A 162 5.12 -22.44 -9.43
C LYS A 162 4.00 -21.42 -9.69
N CYS A 163 4.03 -20.74 -10.84
CA CYS A 163 2.98 -19.81 -11.24
C CYS A 163 1.60 -20.49 -11.28
N ILE A 164 1.50 -21.64 -11.98
CA ILE A 164 0.23 -22.39 -12.07
C ILE A 164 -0.23 -22.85 -10.68
N HIS A 165 0.69 -23.37 -9.86
CA HIS A 165 0.37 -23.78 -8.50
C HIS A 165 -0.14 -22.59 -7.66
N GLU A 166 0.51 -21.43 -7.74
CA GLU A 166 0.07 -20.24 -7.01
C GLU A 166 -1.31 -19.76 -7.48
N CYS A 167 -1.59 -19.81 -8.79
CA CYS A 167 -2.93 -19.51 -9.32
C CYS A 167 -4.00 -20.46 -8.75
N ASP A 168 -3.69 -21.75 -8.66
CA ASP A 168 -4.61 -22.75 -8.07
C ASP A 168 -4.85 -22.50 -6.57
N GLU A 169 -3.81 -22.13 -5.83
CA GLU A 169 -3.91 -21.73 -4.41
C GLU A 169 -4.82 -20.51 -4.23
N ILE A 170 -4.66 -19.46 -5.06
CA ILE A 170 -5.50 -18.26 -5.03
C ILE A 170 -6.98 -18.63 -5.22
N VAL A 171 -7.29 -19.45 -6.24
CA VAL A 171 -8.66 -19.91 -6.50
C VAL A 171 -9.21 -20.71 -5.33
N LEU A 172 -8.40 -21.60 -4.76
CA LEU A 172 -8.81 -22.46 -3.64
C LEU A 172 -9.11 -21.67 -2.37
N TRP A 173 -8.26 -20.67 -2.03
CA TRP A 173 -8.36 -19.94 -0.78
C TRP A 173 -9.40 -18.83 -0.81
N PHE A 174 -9.51 -18.10 -1.92
CA PHE A 174 -10.37 -16.91 -2.02
C PHE A 174 -11.71 -17.18 -2.73
N GLY A 175 -11.75 -18.15 -3.62
CA GLY A 175 -12.97 -18.63 -4.26
C GLY A 175 -13.53 -17.72 -5.36
N HIS A 176 -13.58 -16.40 -5.16
CA HIS A 176 -14.08 -15.42 -6.12
C HIS A 176 -13.50 -14.04 -5.83
N GLY A 177 -13.43 -13.20 -6.84
CA GLY A 177 -12.92 -11.83 -6.74
C GLY A 177 -11.99 -11.48 -7.88
N GLU A 178 -11.58 -10.21 -7.94
CA GLU A 178 -10.78 -9.68 -9.03
C GLU A 178 -9.47 -10.45 -9.24
N TYR A 179 -8.76 -10.78 -8.16
CA TYR A 179 -7.48 -11.49 -8.26
C TYR A 179 -7.65 -12.98 -8.55
N VAL A 180 -8.76 -13.57 -8.13
CA VAL A 180 -9.14 -14.95 -8.53
C VAL A 180 -9.37 -15.00 -10.03
N ASP A 181 -10.13 -14.07 -10.60
CA ASP A 181 -10.38 -14.00 -12.04
C ASP A 181 -9.08 -13.79 -12.83
N LYS A 182 -8.20 -12.93 -12.34
CA LYS A 182 -6.86 -12.70 -12.91
C LYS A 182 -5.99 -13.97 -12.84
N ALA A 183 -6.02 -14.70 -11.73
CA ALA A 183 -5.25 -15.93 -11.57
C ALA A 183 -5.74 -17.03 -12.51
N ILE A 184 -7.06 -17.18 -12.69
CA ILE A 184 -7.66 -18.10 -13.67
C ILE A 184 -7.19 -17.73 -15.08
N ALA A 185 -7.28 -16.46 -15.46
CA ALA A 185 -6.86 -15.99 -16.78
C ALA A 185 -5.36 -16.24 -17.04
N LEU A 186 -4.51 -15.99 -16.06
CA LEU A 186 -3.07 -16.24 -16.14
C LEU A 186 -2.78 -17.74 -16.34
N LYS A 187 -3.42 -18.60 -15.54
CA LYS A 187 -3.29 -20.05 -15.66
C LYS A 187 -3.73 -20.54 -17.05
N CYS A 188 -4.91 -20.12 -17.53
CA CYS A 188 -5.41 -20.49 -18.85
C CYS A 188 -4.45 -20.06 -19.97
N THR A 189 -3.85 -18.88 -19.85
CA THR A 189 -2.82 -18.41 -20.82
C THR A 189 -1.61 -19.34 -20.85
N LEU A 190 -1.16 -19.81 -19.68
CA LEU A 190 0.02 -20.67 -19.56
C LEU A 190 -0.24 -22.13 -19.97
N THR A 191 -1.46 -22.64 -19.74
CA THR A 191 -1.84 -24.02 -20.04
C THR A 191 -2.44 -24.20 -21.43
N GLY A 192 -2.90 -23.11 -22.06
CA GLY A 192 -3.67 -23.16 -23.31
C GLY A 192 -5.12 -23.62 -23.13
N GLU A 193 -5.61 -23.69 -21.89
CA GLU A 193 -6.99 -24.01 -21.60
C GLU A 193 -7.93 -22.81 -21.88
N PRO A 194 -9.17 -23.05 -22.32
CA PRO A 194 -10.14 -21.97 -22.48
C PRO A 194 -10.54 -21.41 -21.11
N LEU A 195 -10.89 -20.11 -21.08
CA LEU A 195 -11.49 -19.51 -19.88
C LEU A 195 -12.80 -20.24 -19.53
N PRO A 196 -13.07 -20.48 -18.23
CA PRO A 196 -14.33 -21.05 -17.79
C PRO A 196 -15.50 -20.17 -18.27
N GLU A 197 -16.54 -20.78 -18.81
CA GLU A 197 -17.79 -20.08 -19.10
C GLU A 197 -18.45 -19.67 -17.76
N ILE A 198 -18.76 -18.37 -17.61
CA ILE A 198 -19.46 -17.78 -16.46
C ILE A 198 -20.94 -18.07 -16.53
#